data_89b3dd25c69a6d03e412ef07d7d455c9
#
_entry.id   89b3dd25c69a6d03e412ef07d7d455c9
#
_cell.length_a   1.000
_cell.length_b   1.000
_cell.length_c   1.000
_cell.angle_alpha   90.00
_cell.angle_beta   90.00
_cell.angle_gamma   90.00
#
_symmetry.space_group_name_H-M   'P 1'
#
loop_
_entity.id
_entity.type
_entity.pdbx_description
1 polymer ?
#
loop_
_entity_poly.entity_id
_entity_poly.type
_entity_poly.pdbx_seq_one_letter_code
_entity_poly.pdbx_strand_id
1 'polypeptide(L)'
;MTKIIDGKVISAQIKEELKEKTAKLTAEKGIIPGLALLLVGEDPASKIYVSSKEKSCKEIGFNSIVRREPATISQDEVLSIINEWNNDPSIHGILVQPPLPKHIDEQKVILAISPAKDVDGFHPESFGRLVIGLPGFVSCTPAGIMELLIRSDISLKGKHVVVVGRSNIVGKPIANLLYQKNPHANAVVTICHTGASDLKQYTRQADVIIAAVGVPEIIKAEDVKDGVVIIDVGINRVEDATKEKGYRIVGDVDYEGVFPKASAITPVPGGVGPMTIAMLLSNTFKSASGGI
;
A
#
# COMPACT_ATOMS: atom_id res chain seq x y z
N MET A 1 -28.28 0.46 -2.71
CA MET A 1 -27.40 -0.70 -2.94
C MET A 1 -25.98 -0.33 -2.57
N THR A 2 -25.30 -1.17 -1.84
CA THR A 2 -23.90 -0.98 -1.44
C THR A 2 -22.97 -1.12 -2.63
N LYS A 3 -22.11 -0.14 -2.88
CA LYS A 3 -21.10 -0.18 -3.94
C LYS A 3 -19.91 -1.00 -3.50
N ILE A 4 -19.50 -1.99 -4.30
CA ILE A 4 -18.24 -2.73 -4.06
C ILE A 4 -17.10 -1.92 -4.68
N ILE A 5 -16.09 -1.59 -3.87
CA ILE A 5 -14.86 -0.93 -4.32
C ILE A 5 -13.88 -2.03 -4.74
N ASP A 6 -13.90 -2.40 -6.01
CA ASP A 6 -13.09 -3.51 -6.54
C ASP A 6 -11.67 -3.07 -6.88
N GLY A 7 -10.74 -3.41 -5.98
CA GLY A 7 -9.33 -3.08 -6.16
C GLY A 7 -8.64 -3.88 -7.28
N LYS A 8 -9.16 -5.05 -7.65
CA LYS A 8 -8.62 -5.80 -8.80
C LYS A 8 -8.88 -5.05 -10.10
N VAL A 9 -10.11 -4.58 -10.29
CA VAL A 9 -10.49 -3.80 -11.48
C VAL A 9 -9.69 -2.50 -11.54
N ILE A 10 -9.65 -1.75 -10.44
CA ILE A 10 -8.94 -0.46 -10.40
C ILE A 10 -7.43 -0.64 -10.60
N SER A 11 -6.81 -1.64 -9.97
CA SER A 11 -5.37 -1.90 -10.17
C SER A 11 -5.04 -2.32 -11.60
N ALA A 12 -5.92 -3.06 -12.27
CA ALA A 12 -5.76 -3.42 -13.68
C ALA A 12 -5.82 -2.19 -14.59
N GLN A 13 -6.74 -1.27 -14.35
CA GLN A 13 -6.82 0.02 -15.08
C GLN A 13 -5.53 0.82 -14.92
N ILE A 14 -5.02 0.98 -13.69
CA ILE A 14 -3.77 1.70 -13.43
C ILE A 14 -2.58 1.06 -14.15
N LYS A 15 -2.50 -0.26 -14.16
CA LYS A 15 -1.43 -0.96 -14.87
C LYS A 15 -1.50 -0.75 -16.37
N GLU A 16 -2.67 -0.75 -16.98
CA GLU A 16 -2.81 -0.47 -18.41
C GLU A 16 -2.43 0.98 -18.75
N GLU A 17 -2.88 1.95 -17.94
CA GLU A 17 -2.43 3.36 -18.07
C GLU A 17 -0.90 3.50 -17.94
N LEU A 18 -0.28 2.75 -17.01
CA LEU A 18 1.18 2.75 -16.83
C LEU A 18 1.89 2.12 -18.02
N LYS A 19 1.35 1.06 -18.60
CA LYS A 19 1.92 0.41 -19.77
C LYS A 19 1.97 1.35 -20.97
N GLU A 20 0.89 2.08 -21.24
CA GLU A 20 0.85 3.12 -22.29
C GLU A 20 1.87 4.23 -22.03
N LYS A 21 1.91 4.75 -20.80
CA LYS A 21 2.88 5.78 -20.38
C LYS A 21 4.33 5.30 -20.50
N THR A 22 4.59 4.02 -20.18
CA THR A 22 5.92 3.41 -20.28
C THR A 22 6.35 3.32 -21.74
N ALA A 23 5.48 2.83 -22.62
CA ALA A 23 5.77 2.75 -24.04
C ALA A 23 6.12 4.12 -24.62
N LYS A 24 5.35 5.16 -24.24
CA LYS A 24 5.62 6.55 -24.64
C LYS A 24 6.97 7.06 -24.13
N LEU A 25 7.25 6.87 -22.81
CA LEU A 25 8.52 7.29 -22.20
C LEU A 25 9.72 6.62 -22.89
N THR A 26 9.60 5.32 -23.18
CA THR A 26 10.66 4.57 -23.87
C THR A 26 10.86 5.06 -25.30
N ALA A 27 9.78 5.30 -26.05
CA ALA A 27 9.88 5.79 -27.42
C ALA A 27 10.44 7.22 -27.53
N GLU A 28 10.06 8.12 -26.62
CA GLU A 28 10.44 9.53 -26.68
C GLU A 28 11.80 9.82 -26.04
N LYS A 29 12.17 9.10 -24.97
CA LYS A 29 13.37 9.39 -24.18
C LYS A 29 14.36 8.23 -24.06
N GLY A 30 14.03 7.05 -24.58
CA GLY A 30 14.87 5.86 -24.45
C GLY A 30 14.93 5.33 -22.99
N ILE A 31 14.06 5.81 -22.08
CA ILE A 31 14.09 5.43 -20.68
C ILE A 31 13.11 4.27 -20.45
N ILE A 32 13.63 3.17 -19.93
CA ILE A 32 12.83 2.02 -19.46
C ILE A 32 12.85 2.07 -17.92
N PRO A 33 11.70 2.22 -17.24
CA PRO A 33 11.69 2.21 -15.78
C PRO A 33 12.27 0.90 -15.22
N GLY A 34 13.19 1.01 -14.27
CA GLY A 34 13.87 -0.13 -13.65
C GLY A 34 13.52 -0.25 -12.17
N LEU A 35 13.06 -1.44 -11.74
CA LEU A 35 12.77 -1.77 -10.35
C LEU A 35 13.70 -2.86 -9.85
N ALA A 36 14.45 -2.59 -8.80
CA ALA A 36 15.27 -3.58 -8.11
C ALA A 36 14.54 -4.12 -6.86
N LEU A 37 14.49 -5.42 -6.74
CA LEU A 37 13.81 -6.16 -5.67
C LEU A 37 14.82 -7.05 -4.94
N LEU A 38 15.01 -6.86 -3.64
CA LEU A 38 15.80 -7.73 -2.80
C LEU A 38 14.89 -8.61 -1.95
N LEU A 39 15.07 -9.91 -2.05
CA LEU A 39 14.43 -10.91 -1.19
C LEU A 39 15.51 -11.57 -0.35
N VAL A 40 15.38 -11.52 0.96
CA VAL A 40 16.30 -12.17 1.91
C VAL A 40 15.57 -13.32 2.60
N GLY A 41 16.12 -14.53 2.45
CA GLY A 41 15.53 -15.74 3.02
C GLY A 41 14.46 -16.40 2.15
N GLU A 42 13.74 -17.35 2.75
CA GLU A 42 12.91 -18.31 2.02
C GLU A 42 11.41 -18.22 2.39
N ASP A 43 10.96 -17.09 2.98
CA ASP A 43 9.56 -16.93 3.36
C ASP A 43 8.62 -17.12 2.16
N PRO A 44 7.67 -18.09 2.23
CA PRO A 44 6.83 -18.43 1.09
C PRO A 44 5.94 -17.27 0.61
N ALA A 45 5.44 -16.45 1.54
CA ALA A 45 4.60 -15.31 1.21
C ALA A 45 5.41 -14.25 0.47
N SER A 46 6.61 -13.92 0.96
CA SER A 46 7.53 -12.97 0.32
C SER A 46 7.92 -13.40 -1.09
N LYS A 47 8.17 -14.71 -1.32
CA LYS A 47 8.43 -15.26 -2.65
C LYS A 47 7.27 -15.02 -3.62
N ILE A 48 6.03 -15.24 -3.18
CA ILE A 48 4.83 -15.00 -3.99
C ILE A 48 4.70 -13.51 -4.32
N TYR A 49 4.92 -12.62 -3.34
CA TYR A 49 4.84 -11.17 -3.55
C TYR A 49 5.91 -10.67 -4.53
N VAL A 50 7.16 -11.10 -4.36
CA VAL A 50 8.25 -10.74 -5.29
C VAL A 50 7.98 -11.25 -6.70
N SER A 51 7.53 -12.50 -6.86
CA SER A 51 7.18 -13.06 -8.18
C SER A 51 6.01 -12.30 -8.84
N SER A 52 5.02 -11.88 -8.05
CA SER A 52 3.90 -11.08 -8.55
C SER A 52 4.34 -9.68 -8.99
N LYS A 53 5.26 -9.05 -8.26
CA LYS A 53 5.86 -7.74 -8.62
C LYS A 53 6.69 -7.86 -9.91
N GLU A 54 7.55 -8.88 -10.00
CA GLU A 54 8.36 -9.15 -11.19
C GLU A 54 7.49 -9.38 -12.44
N LYS A 55 6.45 -10.21 -12.31
CA LYS A 55 5.48 -10.43 -13.39
C LYS A 55 4.81 -9.13 -13.81
N SER A 56 4.35 -8.33 -12.86
CA SER A 56 3.70 -7.05 -13.15
C SER A 56 4.62 -6.03 -13.81
N CYS A 57 5.92 -6.00 -13.47
CA CYS A 57 6.92 -5.20 -14.18
C CYS A 57 7.01 -5.59 -15.65
N LYS A 58 7.12 -6.89 -15.94
CA LYS A 58 7.19 -7.41 -17.31
C LYS A 58 5.94 -7.09 -18.13
N GLU A 59 4.75 -7.18 -17.51
CA GLU A 59 3.46 -6.89 -18.16
C GLU A 59 3.34 -5.46 -18.68
N ILE A 60 3.97 -4.49 -17.99
CA ILE A 60 3.90 -3.06 -18.33
C ILE A 60 5.18 -2.52 -18.98
N GLY A 61 6.14 -3.39 -19.34
CA GLY A 61 7.36 -3.01 -20.04
C GLY A 61 8.46 -2.41 -19.15
N PHE A 62 8.46 -2.67 -17.86
CA PHE A 62 9.55 -2.30 -16.96
C PHE A 62 10.68 -3.32 -16.96
N ASN A 63 11.91 -2.88 -16.74
CA ASN A 63 12.99 -3.74 -16.31
C ASN A 63 12.83 -4.08 -14.82
N SER A 64 13.07 -5.35 -14.47
CA SER A 64 13.10 -5.78 -13.07
C SER A 64 14.34 -6.60 -12.79
N ILE A 65 15.06 -6.21 -11.72
CA ILE A 65 16.20 -6.94 -11.19
C ILE A 65 15.74 -7.57 -9.88
N VAL A 66 15.76 -8.89 -9.80
CA VAL A 66 15.40 -9.62 -8.58
C VAL A 66 16.64 -10.32 -8.05
N ARG A 67 17.12 -9.87 -6.90
CA ARG A 67 18.22 -10.51 -6.16
C ARG A 67 17.64 -11.29 -4.99
N ARG A 68 18.03 -12.56 -4.90
CA ARG A 68 17.61 -13.47 -3.83
C ARG A 68 18.82 -13.87 -3.03
N GLU A 69 18.80 -13.54 -1.75
CA GLU A 69 19.92 -13.81 -0.84
C GLU A 69 19.48 -14.76 0.28
N PRO A 70 20.40 -15.59 0.77
CA PRO A 70 20.09 -16.51 1.86
C PRO A 70 19.79 -15.75 3.16
N ALA A 71 19.04 -16.37 4.07
CA ALA A 71 18.72 -15.77 5.37
C ALA A 71 19.97 -15.49 6.24
N THR A 72 21.13 -16.02 5.86
CA THR A 72 22.43 -15.85 6.55
C THR A 72 23.22 -14.64 6.06
N ILE A 73 22.76 -13.92 5.03
CA ILE A 73 23.43 -12.71 4.53
C ILE A 73 23.63 -11.70 5.67
N SER A 74 24.76 -11.05 5.71
CA SER A 74 25.05 -10.04 6.73
C SER A 74 24.34 -8.71 6.45
N GLN A 75 24.20 -7.88 7.48
CA GLN A 75 23.70 -6.51 7.36
C GLN A 75 24.53 -5.70 6.34
N ASP A 76 25.86 -5.81 6.42
CA ASP A 76 26.78 -5.04 5.57
C ASP A 76 26.67 -5.44 4.09
N GLU A 77 26.48 -6.71 3.81
CA GLU A 77 26.24 -7.19 2.43
C GLU A 77 24.92 -6.66 1.89
N VAL A 78 23.84 -6.64 2.67
CA VAL A 78 22.56 -6.03 2.28
C VAL A 78 22.74 -4.54 1.98
N LEU A 79 23.44 -3.80 2.83
CA LEU A 79 23.71 -2.38 2.61
C LEU A 79 24.60 -2.14 1.38
N SER A 80 25.54 -3.04 1.10
CA SER A 80 26.39 -2.98 -0.10
C SER A 80 25.55 -3.14 -1.38
N ILE A 81 24.60 -4.08 -1.41
CA ILE A 81 23.67 -4.26 -2.53
C ILE A 81 22.84 -3.00 -2.75
N ILE A 82 22.31 -2.41 -1.68
CA ILE A 82 21.51 -1.19 -1.79
C ILE A 82 22.37 -0.03 -2.33
N ASN A 83 23.61 0.10 -1.87
CA ASN A 83 24.51 1.13 -2.36
C ASN A 83 24.87 0.94 -3.84
N GLU A 84 25.09 -0.29 -4.31
CA GLU A 84 25.26 -0.61 -5.72
C GLU A 84 24.04 -0.10 -6.53
N TRP A 85 22.84 -0.44 -6.10
CA TRP A 85 21.60 -0.05 -6.77
C TRP A 85 21.29 1.45 -6.69
N ASN A 86 21.69 2.12 -5.60
CA ASN A 86 21.56 3.57 -5.50
C ASN A 86 22.39 4.28 -6.58
N ASN A 87 23.54 3.74 -6.95
CA ASN A 87 24.46 4.32 -7.93
C ASN A 87 24.20 3.85 -9.38
N ASP A 88 23.32 2.87 -9.59
CA ASP A 88 22.97 2.41 -10.93
C ASP A 88 21.87 3.31 -11.55
N PRO A 89 22.19 4.06 -12.64
CA PRO A 89 21.22 4.94 -13.28
C PRO A 89 20.09 4.20 -14.00
N SER A 90 20.20 2.90 -14.25
CA SER A 90 19.14 2.09 -14.84
C SER A 90 18.09 1.64 -13.82
N ILE A 91 18.38 1.80 -12.52
CA ILE A 91 17.48 1.47 -11.41
C ILE A 91 16.81 2.77 -10.93
N HIS A 92 15.50 2.81 -11.07
CA HIS A 92 14.66 3.95 -10.67
C HIS A 92 13.90 3.72 -9.38
N GLY A 93 13.79 2.47 -8.95
CA GLY A 93 13.16 2.11 -7.68
C GLY A 93 13.86 0.93 -7.01
N ILE A 94 13.97 0.99 -5.68
CA ILE A 94 14.54 -0.07 -4.86
C ILE A 94 13.49 -0.50 -3.84
N LEU A 95 13.30 -1.83 -3.72
CA LEU A 95 12.45 -2.41 -2.71
C LEU A 95 13.15 -3.60 -2.06
N VAL A 96 13.28 -3.56 -0.75
CA VAL A 96 13.72 -4.69 0.07
C VAL A 96 12.48 -5.33 0.69
N GLN A 97 12.20 -6.57 0.31
CA GLN A 97 10.95 -7.24 0.68
C GLN A 97 10.96 -7.70 2.15
N PRO A 98 10.08 -7.15 3.02
CA PRO A 98 9.94 -7.67 4.38
C PRO A 98 9.14 -9.00 4.39
N PRO A 99 9.24 -9.78 5.50
CA PRO A 99 10.08 -9.54 6.67
C PRO A 99 11.55 -9.88 6.42
N LEU A 100 12.45 -9.16 7.10
CA LEU A 100 13.87 -9.44 7.10
C LEU A 100 14.26 -10.38 8.25
N PRO A 101 15.36 -11.15 8.13
CA PRO A 101 15.92 -11.89 9.25
C PRO A 101 16.21 -10.99 10.46
N LYS A 102 16.02 -11.50 11.68
CA LYS A 102 16.11 -10.71 12.93
C LYS A 102 17.44 -9.99 13.17
N HIS A 103 18.54 -10.47 12.57
CA HIS A 103 19.86 -9.86 12.69
C HIS A 103 20.07 -8.68 11.73
N ILE A 104 19.14 -8.46 10.80
CA ILE A 104 19.15 -7.32 9.88
C ILE A 104 18.26 -6.23 10.45
N ASP A 105 18.82 -5.07 10.68
CA ASP A 105 18.11 -3.88 11.13
C ASP A 105 17.34 -3.26 9.95
N GLU A 106 16.03 -3.46 9.94
CA GLU A 106 15.14 -2.96 8.89
C GLU A 106 15.21 -1.43 8.75
N GLN A 107 15.40 -0.72 9.85
CA GLN A 107 15.49 0.75 9.81
C GLN A 107 16.77 1.21 9.11
N LYS A 108 17.90 0.54 9.33
CA LYS A 108 19.13 0.82 8.59
C LYS A 108 18.98 0.54 7.11
N VAL A 109 18.27 -0.52 6.75
CA VAL A 109 17.96 -0.87 5.36
C VAL A 109 17.13 0.24 4.70
N ILE A 110 16.06 0.70 5.35
CA ILE A 110 15.22 1.79 4.84
C ILE A 110 16.05 3.08 4.65
N LEU A 111 16.85 3.44 5.63
CA LEU A 111 17.68 4.65 5.58
C LEU A 111 18.82 4.59 4.55
N ALA A 112 19.24 3.40 4.14
CA ALA A 112 20.27 3.22 3.11
C ALA A 112 19.73 3.41 1.69
N ILE A 113 18.43 3.27 1.47
CA ILE A 113 17.81 3.50 0.16
C ILE A 113 17.79 5.02 -0.10
N SER A 114 18.28 5.44 -1.27
CA SER A 114 18.18 6.83 -1.69
C SER A 114 16.71 7.28 -1.70
N PRO A 115 16.36 8.42 -1.09
CA PRO A 115 14.99 8.96 -1.14
C PRO A 115 14.44 9.09 -2.55
N ALA A 116 15.30 9.33 -3.55
CA ALA A 116 14.91 9.38 -4.96
C ALA A 116 14.55 8.01 -5.57
N LYS A 117 14.88 6.92 -4.89
CA LYS A 117 14.58 5.53 -5.30
C LYS A 117 13.73 4.77 -4.28
N ASP A 118 13.26 5.43 -3.23
CA ASP A 118 12.37 4.88 -2.19
C ASP A 118 10.93 4.73 -2.70
N VAL A 119 10.73 3.87 -3.68
CA VAL A 119 9.44 3.71 -4.35
C VAL A 119 8.36 3.04 -3.48
N ASP A 120 8.75 2.45 -2.35
CA ASP A 120 7.81 1.95 -1.34
C ASP A 120 7.32 3.07 -0.38
N GLY A 121 8.05 4.21 -0.35
CA GLY A 121 7.68 5.40 0.41
C GLY A 121 7.85 5.25 1.92
N PHE A 122 8.85 4.49 2.37
CA PHE A 122 9.10 4.23 3.79
C PHE A 122 10.20 5.09 4.38
N HIS A 123 11.02 5.74 3.55
CA HIS A 123 12.09 6.60 4.00
C HIS A 123 11.54 7.81 4.78
N PRO A 124 12.15 8.21 5.92
CA PRO A 124 11.69 9.35 6.71
C PRO A 124 11.59 10.66 5.91
N GLU A 125 12.44 10.86 4.91
CA GLU A 125 12.34 12.01 4.01
C GLU A 125 11.05 11.97 3.18
N SER A 126 10.70 10.82 2.59
CA SER A 126 9.45 10.64 1.85
C SER A 126 8.24 10.94 2.76
N PHE A 127 8.26 10.41 3.99
CA PHE A 127 7.22 10.68 4.96
C PHE A 127 7.17 12.14 5.41
N GLY A 128 8.31 12.78 5.65
CA GLY A 128 8.38 14.19 6.00
C GLY A 128 7.79 15.09 4.90
N ARG A 129 8.14 14.82 3.64
CA ARG A 129 7.57 15.51 2.46
C ARG A 129 6.05 15.33 2.39
N LEU A 130 5.56 14.11 2.62
CA LEU A 130 4.12 13.82 2.68
C LEU A 130 3.41 14.68 3.74
N VAL A 131 3.94 14.73 4.97
CA VAL A 131 3.33 15.48 6.09
C VAL A 131 3.16 16.96 5.78
N ILE A 132 4.15 17.57 5.13
CA ILE A 132 4.14 19.01 4.82
C ILE A 132 3.63 19.31 3.40
N GLY A 133 3.15 18.30 2.68
CA GLY A 133 2.53 18.47 1.35
C GLY A 133 3.52 18.77 0.22
N LEU A 134 4.79 18.40 0.36
CA LEU A 134 5.78 18.51 -0.70
C LEU A 134 5.74 17.30 -1.65
N PRO A 135 6.16 17.48 -2.92
CA PRO A 135 6.31 16.36 -3.84
C PRO A 135 7.27 15.30 -3.29
N GLY A 136 6.91 14.04 -3.44
CA GLY A 136 7.70 12.90 -2.95
C GLY A 136 6.99 11.58 -3.23
N PHE A 137 7.58 10.49 -2.78
CA PHE A 137 6.91 9.21 -2.80
C PHE A 137 5.93 9.09 -1.64
N VAL A 138 4.83 8.42 -1.91
CA VAL A 138 3.82 8.06 -0.91
C VAL A 138 3.86 6.55 -0.74
N SER A 139 3.76 6.07 0.49
CA SER A 139 3.67 4.63 0.76
C SER A 139 2.59 3.99 -0.10
N CYS A 140 2.91 2.84 -0.70
CA CYS A 140 2.09 2.23 -1.74
C CYS A 140 0.66 1.91 -1.29
N THR A 141 0.46 1.37 -0.09
CA THR A 141 -0.88 1.05 0.43
C THR A 141 -1.72 2.31 0.65
N PRO A 142 -1.26 3.36 1.35
CA PRO A 142 -1.96 4.64 1.44
C PRO A 142 -2.28 5.29 0.10
N ALA A 143 -1.33 5.29 -0.84
CA ALA A 143 -1.57 5.78 -2.19
C ALA A 143 -2.68 4.98 -2.90
N GLY A 144 -2.67 3.65 -2.74
CA GLY A 144 -3.71 2.77 -3.26
C GLY A 144 -5.08 3.03 -2.66
N ILE A 145 -5.16 3.33 -1.37
CA ILE A 145 -6.42 3.71 -0.70
C ILE A 145 -6.97 5.00 -1.32
N MET A 146 -6.13 6.02 -1.54
CA MET A 146 -6.56 7.25 -2.19
C MET A 146 -7.08 7.01 -3.61
N GLU A 147 -6.38 6.19 -4.42
CA GLU A 147 -6.84 5.82 -5.76
C GLU A 147 -8.18 5.06 -5.75
N LEU A 148 -8.38 4.15 -4.79
CA LEU A 148 -9.67 3.47 -4.61
C LEU A 148 -10.80 4.46 -4.35
N LEU A 149 -10.60 5.43 -3.46
CA LEU A 149 -11.59 6.46 -3.13
C LEU A 149 -11.86 7.37 -4.33
N ILE A 150 -10.82 7.86 -5.01
CA ILE A 150 -10.91 8.74 -6.17
C ILE A 150 -11.65 8.07 -7.33
N ARG A 151 -11.21 6.88 -7.73
CA ARG A 151 -11.78 6.14 -8.87
C ARG A 151 -13.16 5.53 -8.55
N SER A 152 -13.55 5.56 -7.30
CA SER A 152 -14.90 5.21 -6.86
C SER A 152 -15.81 6.42 -6.69
N ASP A 153 -15.38 7.64 -7.04
CA ASP A 153 -16.12 8.89 -6.91
C ASP A 153 -16.57 9.20 -5.46
N ILE A 154 -15.72 8.82 -4.48
CA ILE A 154 -16.00 9.07 -3.06
C ILE A 154 -15.37 10.40 -2.67
N SER A 155 -16.20 11.40 -2.42
CA SER A 155 -15.78 12.71 -1.96
C SER A 155 -15.43 12.67 -0.48
N LEU A 156 -14.24 13.16 -0.14
CA LEU A 156 -13.73 13.25 1.24
C LEU A 156 -13.89 14.64 1.85
N LYS A 157 -14.17 15.66 1.05
CA LYS A 157 -14.24 17.06 1.51
C LYS A 157 -15.27 17.22 2.64
N GLY A 158 -14.78 17.62 3.81
CA GLY A 158 -15.60 17.86 5.01
C GLY A 158 -16.13 16.58 5.67
N LYS A 159 -15.74 15.40 5.20
CA LYS A 159 -16.12 14.11 5.79
C LYS A 159 -15.30 13.80 7.03
N HIS A 160 -15.93 13.17 8.01
CA HIS A 160 -15.22 12.61 9.15
C HIS A 160 -14.67 11.23 8.77
N VAL A 161 -13.36 11.13 8.67
CA VAL A 161 -12.66 9.88 8.38
C VAL A 161 -12.02 9.35 9.65
N VAL A 162 -12.32 8.12 10.02
CA VAL A 162 -11.69 7.42 11.14
C VAL A 162 -10.69 6.39 10.60
N VAL A 163 -9.42 6.62 10.90
CA VAL A 163 -8.33 5.69 10.60
C VAL A 163 -8.11 4.81 11.82
N VAL A 164 -8.42 3.53 11.71
CA VAL A 164 -8.21 2.54 12.77
C VAL A 164 -6.87 1.86 12.53
N GLY A 165 -5.86 2.29 13.26
CA GLY A 165 -4.46 1.88 13.12
C GLY A 165 -3.51 3.07 13.03
N ARG A 166 -2.25 2.87 13.49
CA ARG A 166 -1.22 3.94 13.51
C ARG A 166 0.15 3.45 13.06
N SER A 167 0.20 2.46 12.20
CA SER A 167 1.47 1.96 11.65
C SER A 167 2.18 3.04 10.83
N ASN A 168 3.50 2.95 10.75
CA ASN A 168 4.30 3.87 9.94
C ASN A 168 4.06 3.69 8.45
N ILE A 169 3.64 2.50 8.03
CA ILE A 169 3.49 2.14 6.62
C ILE A 169 2.07 2.37 6.08
N VAL A 170 1.03 2.43 6.94
CA VAL A 170 -0.37 2.63 6.52
C VAL A 170 -1.05 3.72 7.33
N GLY A 171 -1.26 3.53 8.64
CA GLY A 171 -2.13 4.38 9.44
C GLY A 171 -1.71 5.85 9.47
N LYS A 172 -0.44 6.12 9.75
CA LYS A 172 0.09 7.50 9.76
C LYS A 172 0.09 8.13 8.36
N PRO A 173 0.62 7.46 7.31
CA PRO A 173 0.62 8.04 5.97
C PRO A 173 -0.78 8.33 5.44
N ILE A 174 -1.74 7.39 5.57
CA ILE A 174 -3.09 7.65 5.06
C ILE A 174 -3.79 8.78 5.81
N ALA A 175 -3.63 8.87 7.12
CA ALA A 175 -4.19 9.97 7.88
C ALA A 175 -3.66 11.32 7.39
N ASN A 176 -2.35 11.40 7.10
CA ASN A 176 -1.72 12.62 6.59
C ASN A 176 -2.17 12.98 5.16
N LEU A 177 -2.49 12.00 4.32
CA LEU A 177 -3.05 12.26 2.98
C LEU A 177 -4.47 12.82 3.05
N LEU A 178 -5.30 12.25 3.92
CA LEU A 178 -6.73 12.54 3.99
C LEU A 178 -7.07 13.96 4.41
N TYR A 179 -6.28 14.60 5.27
CA TYR A 179 -6.54 15.97 5.72
C TYR A 179 -5.90 17.05 4.83
N GLN A 180 -5.04 16.69 3.88
CA GLN A 180 -4.40 17.68 3.00
C GLN A 180 -5.42 18.53 2.25
N LYS A 181 -5.10 19.82 2.06
CA LYS A 181 -5.94 20.74 1.31
C LYS A 181 -5.76 20.52 -0.20
N ASN A 182 -6.48 19.54 -0.73
CA ASN A 182 -6.52 19.26 -2.16
C ASN A 182 -7.92 18.72 -2.56
N PRO A 183 -8.24 18.67 -3.86
CA PRO A 183 -9.60 18.28 -4.34
C PRO A 183 -10.02 16.87 -3.94
N HIS A 184 -9.08 15.96 -3.72
CA HIS A 184 -9.34 14.55 -3.45
C HIS A 184 -9.21 14.17 -1.96
N ALA A 185 -8.97 15.16 -1.08
CA ALA A 185 -8.81 15.00 0.36
C ALA A 185 -9.64 16.04 1.12
N ASN A 186 -9.04 16.76 2.08
CA ASN A 186 -9.70 17.82 2.85
C ASN A 186 -10.76 17.27 3.82
N ALA A 187 -10.49 16.13 4.41
CA ALA A 187 -11.30 15.47 5.42
C ALA A 187 -10.96 15.97 6.85
N VAL A 188 -11.85 15.73 7.80
CA VAL A 188 -11.56 15.76 9.23
C VAL A 188 -11.15 14.35 9.65
N VAL A 189 -9.95 14.18 10.23
CA VAL A 189 -9.38 12.86 10.47
C VAL A 189 -9.22 12.58 11.96
N THR A 190 -9.72 11.43 12.38
CA THR A 190 -9.44 10.87 13.72
C THR A 190 -8.62 9.59 13.57
N ILE A 191 -7.51 9.49 14.30
CA ILE A 191 -6.72 8.25 14.36
C ILE A 191 -7.09 7.51 15.65
N CYS A 192 -7.57 6.27 15.50
CA CYS A 192 -7.85 5.36 16.61
C CYS A 192 -6.86 4.20 16.62
N HIS A 193 -6.54 3.72 17.80
CA HIS A 193 -5.61 2.62 18.01
C HIS A 193 -5.87 1.89 19.33
N THR A 194 -5.08 0.90 19.68
CA THR A 194 -5.22 0.09 20.91
C THR A 194 -5.23 0.85 22.22
N GLY A 195 -4.87 2.14 22.22
CA GLY A 195 -4.99 3.03 23.38
C GLY A 195 -6.37 3.69 23.52
N ALA A 196 -7.29 3.50 22.56
CA ALA A 196 -8.65 3.98 22.70
C ALA A 196 -9.41 3.12 23.73
N SER A 197 -10.10 3.77 24.66
CA SER A 197 -10.91 3.07 25.67
C SER A 197 -12.13 2.38 25.05
N ASP A 198 -12.71 2.99 24.02
CA ASP A 198 -13.82 2.43 23.24
C ASP A 198 -13.70 2.88 21.79
N LEU A 199 -13.37 1.94 20.90
CA LEU A 199 -13.26 2.18 19.48
C LEU A 199 -14.59 2.61 18.86
N LYS A 200 -15.70 2.09 19.36
CA LYS A 200 -17.06 2.31 18.83
C LYS A 200 -17.49 3.77 18.91
N GLN A 201 -17.00 4.53 19.91
CA GLN A 201 -17.29 5.96 20.05
C GLN A 201 -16.84 6.76 18.80
N TYR A 202 -15.79 6.30 18.13
CA TYR A 202 -15.24 6.97 16.97
C TYR A 202 -15.83 6.41 15.67
N THR A 203 -15.89 5.09 15.54
CA THR A 203 -16.33 4.44 14.29
C THR A 203 -17.81 4.69 13.98
N ARG A 204 -18.68 4.78 15.00
CA ARG A 204 -20.10 5.08 14.82
C ARG A 204 -20.38 6.48 14.26
N GLN A 205 -19.43 7.40 14.38
CA GLN A 205 -19.57 8.77 13.87
C GLN A 205 -18.93 8.95 12.48
N ALA A 206 -18.14 7.98 12.03
CA ALA A 206 -17.35 8.08 10.83
C ALA A 206 -18.22 8.07 9.55
N ASP A 207 -17.94 8.97 8.62
CA ASP A 207 -18.44 8.89 7.25
C ASP A 207 -17.64 7.86 6.44
N VAL A 208 -16.34 7.76 6.73
CA VAL A 208 -15.42 6.82 6.11
C VAL A 208 -14.58 6.15 7.19
N ILE A 209 -14.39 4.85 7.11
CA ILE A 209 -13.50 4.09 8.00
C ILE A 209 -12.40 3.47 7.17
N ILE A 210 -11.14 3.71 7.58
CA ILE A 210 -9.97 3.00 7.07
C ILE A 210 -9.53 2.03 8.16
N ALA A 211 -9.80 0.74 7.98
CA ALA A 211 -9.45 -0.30 8.95
C ALA A 211 -8.07 -0.88 8.61
N ALA A 212 -7.07 -0.71 9.50
CA ALA A 212 -5.67 -1.10 9.27
C ALA A 212 -4.97 -1.50 10.58
N VAL A 213 -5.55 -2.45 11.31
CA VAL A 213 -5.05 -2.93 12.62
C VAL A 213 -4.53 -4.37 12.58
N GLY A 214 -4.90 -5.16 11.57
CA GLY A 214 -4.51 -6.56 11.45
C GLY A 214 -5.18 -7.46 12.49
N VAL A 215 -6.42 -7.16 12.86
CA VAL A 215 -7.23 -7.95 13.79
C VAL A 215 -8.51 -8.39 13.08
N PRO A 216 -8.73 -9.71 12.91
CA PRO A 216 -9.87 -10.22 12.15
C PRO A 216 -11.22 -9.69 12.66
N GLU A 217 -12.01 -9.12 11.76
CA GLU A 217 -13.43 -8.77 11.98
C GLU A 217 -13.69 -7.96 13.26
N ILE A 218 -12.75 -7.08 13.65
CA ILE A 218 -12.87 -6.26 14.86
C ILE A 218 -13.95 -5.18 14.74
N ILE A 219 -14.26 -4.73 13.51
CA ILE A 219 -15.30 -3.74 13.24
C ILE A 219 -16.55 -4.47 12.73
N LYS A 220 -17.65 -4.34 13.46
CA LYS A 220 -18.91 -5.04 13.21
C LYS A 220 -20.03 -4.07 12.82
N ALA A 221 -21.18 -4.63 12.44
CA ALA A 221 -22.35 -3.86 12.02
C ALA A 221 -22.82 -2.83 13.08
N GLU A 222 -22.78 -3.17 14.36
CA GLU A 222 -23.16 -2.28 15.45
C GLU A 222 -22.12 -1.16 15.71
N ASP A 223 -20.93 -1.24 15.13
CA ASP A 223 -19.83 -0.31 15.32
C ASP A 223 -19.81 0.80 14.25
N VAL A 224 -20.72 0.77 13.30
CA VAL A 224 -20.75 1.69 12.18
C VAL A 224 -22.14 2.28 12.00
N LYS A 225 -22.20 3.50 11.45
CA LYS A 225 -23.48 4.12 11.05
C LYS A 225 -23.92 3.65 9.67
N ASP A 226 -25.19 3.83 9.36
CA ASP A 226 -25.71 3.58 8.01
C ASP A 226 -25.12 4.58 7.00
N GLY A 227 -24.83 4.10 5.81
CA GLY A 227 -24.24 4.90 4.73
C GLY A 227 -22.71 5.09 4.84
N VAL A 228 -22.04 4.45 5.78
CA VAL A 228 -20.59 4.52 5.93
C VAL A 228 -19.86 3.99 4.69
N VAL A 229 -18.69 4.56 4.40
CA VAL A 229 -17.74 4.00 3.43
C VAL A 229 -16.67 3.23 4.19
N ILE A 230 -16.35 2.01 3.74
CA ILE A 230 -15.36 1.13 4.38
C ILE A 230 -14.21 0.84 3.42
N ILE A 231 -13.01 1.16 3.85
CA ILE A 231 -11.77 0.70 3.23
C ILE A 231 -11.07 -0.25 4.22
N ASP A 232 -11.15 -1.52 3.94
CA ASP A 232 -10.54 -2.58 4.76
C ASP A 232 -9.16 -2.95 4.21
N VAL A 233 -8.12 -2.67 4.98
CA VAL A 233 -6.72 -2.96 4.65
C VAL A 233 -6.28 -4.31 5.23
N GLY A 234 -7.07 -4.86 6.17
CA GLY A 234 -6.76 -6.09 6.87
C GLY A 234 -6.58 -7.28 5.91
N ILE A 235 -5.58 -8.10 6.17
CA ILE A 235 -5.37 -9.39 5.51
C ILE A 235 -5.04 -10.39 6.61
N ASN A 236 -6.07 -11.03 7.13
CA ASN A 236 -5.95 -11.93 8.25
C ASN A 236 -6.26 -13.37 7.81
N ARG A 237 -5.40 -14.30 8.22
CA ARG A 237 -5.63 -15.73 8.02
C ARG A 237 -6.39 -16.29 9.23
N VAL A 238 -7.58 -16.80 8.98
CA VAL A 238 -8.43 -17.45 9.99
C VAL A 238 -8.61 -18.92 9.61
N GLU A 239 -8.45 -19.83 10.57
CA GLU A 239 -8.68 -21.25 10.35
C GLU A 239 -10.12 -21.51 9.90
N ASP A 240 -10.27 -22.34 8.87
CA ASP A 240 -11.57 -22.71 8.30
C ASP A 240 -11.47 -24.12 7.72
N ALA A 241 -11.93 -25.09 8.51
CA ALA A 241 -11.90 -26.51 8.12
C ALA A 241 -12.79 -26.83 6.91
N THR A 242 -13.69 -25.92 6.51
CA THR A 242 -14.55 -26.10 5.33
C THR A 242 -13.84 -25.79 4.01
N LYS A 243 -12.66 -25.13 4.09
CA LYS A 243 -11.85 -24.77 2.93
C LYS A 243 -10.78 -25.82 2.68
N GLU A 244 -10.55 -26.13 1.41
CA GLU A 244 -9.49 -27.07 0.99
C GLU A 244 -8.11 -26.72 1.55
N LYS A 245 -7.82 -25.41 1.69
CA LYS A 245 -6.56 -24.89 2.26
C LYS A 245 -6.53 -24.87 3.81
N GLY A 246 -7.63 -25.26 4.47
CA GLY A 246 -7.76 -25.21 5.92
C GLY A 246 -7.88 -23.80 6.52
N TYR A 247 -8.00 -22.75 5.70
CA TYR A 247 -8.15 -21.38 6.17
C TYR A 247 -8.89 -20.51 5.15
N ARG A 248 -9.43 -19.39 5.64
CA ARG A 248 -9.94 -18.27 4.83
C ARG A 248 -9.19 -16.99 5.13
N ILE A 249 -9.18 -16.08 4.16
CA ILE A 249 -8.66 -14.73 4.35
C ILE A 249 -9.84 -13.80 4.63
N VAL A 250 -9.72 -13.02 5.71
CA VAL A 250 -10.69 -12.02 6.11
C VAL A 250 -10.01 -10.66 6.37
N GLY A 251 -10.80 -9.61 6.35
CA GLY A 251 -10.35 -8.27 6.71
C GLY A 251 -10.39 -7.98 8.21
N ASP A 252 -10.18 -6.71 8.53
CA ASP A 252 -10.39 -6.18 9.88
C ASP A 252 -11.88 -5.85 10.13
N VAL A 253 -12.70 -5.90 9.09
CA VAL A 253 -14.13 -5.60 9.13
C VAL A 253 -14.93 -6.88 8.90
N ASP A 254 -15.97 -7.12 9.69
CA ASP A 254 -17.00 -8.12 9.42
C ASP A 254 -17.76 -7.71 8.15
N TYR A 255 -17.27 -8.20 7.01
CA TYR A 255 -17.76 -7.81 5.69
C TYR A 255 -19.25 -8.08 5.53
N GLU A 256 -19.71 -9.28 5.89
CA GLU A 256 -21.10 -9.69 5.70
C GLU A 256 -22.05 -8.88 6.59
N GLY A 257 -21.65 -8.64 7.86
CA GLY A 257 -22.45 -7.86 8.80
C GLY A 257 -22.51 -6.37 8.45
N VAL A 258 -21.42 -5.80 7.95
CA VAL A 258 -21.33 -4.36 7.63
C VAL A 258 -21.86 -4.04 6.24
N PHE A 259 -21.80 -4.98 5.29
CA PHE A 259 -22.22 -4.77 3.90
C PHE A 259 -23.61 -4.13 3.76
N PRO A 260 -24.67 -4.58 4.44
CA PRO A 260 -26.00 -3.97 4.30
C PRO A 260 -26.10 -2.51 4.76
N LYS A 261 -25.17 -2.07 5.64
CA LYS A 261 -25.14 -0.72 6.20
C LYS A 261 -24.25 0.24 5.42
N ALA A 262 -23.26 -0.29 4.72
CA ALA A 262 -22.28 0.52 3.98
C ALA A 262 -22.89 1.11 2.72
N SER A 263 -22.49 2.34 2.36
CA SER A 263 -22.72 2.91 1.02
C SER A 263 -21.71 2.38 0.00
N ALA A 264 -20.45 2.14 0.46
CA ALA A 264 -19.40 1.52 -0.34
C ALA A 264 -18.45 0.75 0.57
N ILE A 265 -17.88 -0.37 0.09
CA ILE A 265 -16.98 -1.22 0.86
C ILE A 265 -15.98 -1.95 -0.04
N THR A 266 -14.73 -2.09 0.43
CA THR A 266 -13.73 -2.95 -0.23
C THR A 266 -13.89 -4.40 0.21
N PRO A 267 -13.82 -5.39 -0.70
CA PRO A 267 -13.78 -6.80 -0.32
C PRO A 267 -12.38 -7.21 0.17
N VAL A 268 -12.30 -8.23 1.02
CA VAL A 268 -11.04 -8.89 1.38
C VAL A 268 -11.20 -10.40 1.14
N PRO A 269 -10.37 -10.98 0.24
CA PRO A 269 -9.35 -10.35 -0.61
C PRO A 269 -9.95 -9.62 -1.83
N GLY A 270 -9.16 -8.71 -2.42
CA GLY A 270 -9.51 -8.08 -3.70
C GLY A 270 -9.76 -6.57 -3.65
N GLY A 271 -9.76 -5.97 -2.46
CA GLY A 271 -9.82 -4.52 -2.26
C GLY A 271 -8.43 -3.87 -2.30
N VAL A 272 -7.87 -3.55 -1.14
CA VAL A 272 -6.62 -2.77 -1.03
C VAL A 272 -5.39 -3.53 -1.52
N GLY A 273 -5.29 -4.86 -1.27
CA GLY A 273 -4.09 -5.63 -1.59
C GLY A 273 -3.57 -5.49 -3.03
N PRO A 274 -4.41 -5.62 -4.07
CA PRO A 274 -3.98 -5.44 -5.47
C PRO A 274 -3.41 -4.06 -5.77
N MET A 275 -3.84 -3.02 -5.04
CA MET A 275 -3.40 -1.65 -5.25
C MET A 275 -1.94 -1.42 -4.88
N THR A 276 -1.42 -2.13 -3.89
CA THR A 276 -0.03 -1.96 -3.43
C THR A 276 0.97 -2.17 -4.57
N ILE A 277 0.76 -3.20 -5.40
CA ILE A 277 1.63 -3.45 -6.57
C ILE A 277 1.46 -2.35 -7.61
N ALA A 278 0.23 -1.94 -7.91
CA ALA A 278 -0.02 -0.88 -8.89
C ALA A 278 0.64 0.45 -8.48
N MET A 279 0.61 0.79 -7.18
CA MET A 279 1.25 2.01 -6.67
C MET A 279 2.78 1.91 -6.65
N LEU A 280 3.34 0.74 -6.37
CA LEU A 280 4.78 0.51 -6.49
C LEU A 280 5.28 0.79 -7.91
N LEU A 281 4.55 0.28 -8.91
CA LEU A 281 4.86 0.53 -10.32
C LEU A 281 4.66 2.01 -10.68
N SER A 282 3.61 2.64 -10.15
CA SER A 282 3.37 4.08 -10.34
C SER A 282 4.50 4.94 -9.78
N ASN A 283 4.98 4.63 -8.56
CA ASN A 283 6.12 5.32 -7.96
C ASN A 283 7.41 5.09 -8.76
N THR A 284 7.65 3.86 -9.24
CA THR A 284 8.82 3.55 -10.08
C THR A 284 8.77 4.32 -11.40
N PHE A 285 7.61 4.40 -12.05
CA PHE A 285 7.42 5.22 -13.25
C PHE A 285 7.66 6.71 -12.97
N LYS A 286 7.13 7.21 -11.85
CA LYS A 286 7.30 8.60 -11.43
C LYS A 286 8.79 8.95 -11.25
N SER A 287 9.56 8.08 -10.61
CA SER A 287 11.01 8.20 -10.50
C SER A 287 11.68 8.25 -11.88
N ALA A 288 11.42 7.28 -12.74
CA ALA A 288 12.02 7.17 -14.06
C ALA A 288 11.69 8.37 -14.96
N SER A 289 10.52 8.97 -14.80
CA SER A 289 10.08 10.13 -15.60
C SER A 289 10.58 11.48 -15.09
N GLY A 290 11.26 11.52 -13.93
CA GLY A 290 11.71 12.77 -13.30
C GLY A 290 10.58 13.55 -12.62
N GLY A 291 9.55 12.88 -12.16
CA GLY A 291 8.36 13.49 -11.56
C GLY A 291 8.40 13.66 -10.04
N ILE A 292 9.60 13.74 -9.43
CA ILE A 292 9.78 13.94 -7.98
C ILE A 292 10.44 15.27 -7.71
#